data_2c47e9342417ba6dba7d886f019a0d53
#
_entry.id   2c47e9342417ba6dba7d886f019a0d53
#
_cell.length_a   1.000
_cell.length_b   1.000
_cell.length_c   1.000
_cell.angle_alpha   90.00
_cell.angle_beta   90.00
_cell.angle_gamma   90.00
#
_symmetry.space_group_name_H-M   'P 1'
#
loop_
_entity.id
_entity.type
_entity.pdbx_description
1 polymer ?
#
loop_
_entity_poly.entity_id
_entity_poly.type
_entity_poly.pdbx_seq_one_letter_code
_entity_poly.pdbx_strand_id
1 'polypeptide(L)'
;SVGERRSDVIAMTAAMLRPTGLAPFAERFPDRVYDVGIAEQHAVASAAGLAFGGLHPVVALYATFMGRAFDQVLMDVALHRAGVTFVLDRAGVTGPDGPSHHGMWDLAMLQIVPHIRIAAPRDGARLQEALDEAVLVDDAPTVIRFPKGDVAPELPAIERLHDGVDVLARGESEDVLLVGIGP
;
A
#
# COMPACT_ATOMS: atom_id res chain seq x y z
N SER A 1 2.74 16.80 5.25
CA SER A 1 2.08 15.55 4.79
C SER A 1 2.00 15.52 3.26
N VAL A 2 1.75 14.35 2.69
CA VAL A 2 1.54 14.18 1.23
C VAL A 2 0.40 15.08 0.76
N GLY A 3 -0.72 15.08 1.47
CA GLY A 3 -1.90 15.88 1.11
C GLY A 3 -1.70 17.39 1.06
N GLU A 4 -0.68 17.93 1.72
CA GLU A 4 -0.31 19.35 1.64
C GLU A 4 0.51 19.66 0.38
N ARG A 5 1.38 18.74 0.00
CA ARG A 5 2.29 18.90 -1.15
C ARG A 5 1.61 18.58 -2.49
N ARG A 6 0.60 17.68 -2.46
CA ARG A 6 -0.11 17.17 -3.64
C ARG A 6 -1.61 17.39 -3.46
N SER A 7 -2.15 18.42 -4.10
CA SER A 7 -3.60 18.71 -4.05
C SER A 7 -4.46 17.73 -4.83
N ASP A 8 -3.87 17.02 -5.78
CA ASP A 8 -4.45 15.97 -6.60
C ASP A 8 -4.57 14.61 -5.89
N VAL A 9 -3.84 14.42 -4.77
CA VAL A 9 -3.94 13.18 -3.98
C VAL A 9 -5.27 13.16 -3.24
N ILE A 10 -6.04 12.10 -3.45
CA ILE A 10 -7.29 11.79 -2.75
C ILE A 10 -7.17 10.44 -2.04
N ALA A 11 -7.90 10.25 -0.95
CA ALA A 11 -7.93 9.01 -0.20
C ALA A 11 -9.27 8.29 -0.38
N MET A 12 -9.22 6.99 -0.56
CA MET A 12 -10.41 6.14 -0.69
C MET A 12 -10.32 4.94 0.24
N THR A 13 -11.45 4.48 0.72
CA THR A 13 -11.54 3.27 1.54
C THR A 13 -12.90 2.60 1.38
N ALA A 14 -13.03 1.37 1.86
CA ALA A 14 -14.27 0.60 1.83
C ALA A 14 -14.72 0.27 3.27
N ALA A 15 -15.40 1.21 3.95
CA ALA A 15 -15.87 1.13 5.33
C ALA A 15 -14.74 0.97 6.38
N MET A 16 -13.53 1.44 6.08
CA MET A 16 -12.35 1.25 6.94
C MET A 16 -11.61 2.56 7.26
N LEU A 17 -12.30 3.70 7.28
CA LEU A 17 -11.70 5.03 7.44
C LEU A 17 -10.80 5.14 8.68
N ARG A 18 -11.30 4.74 9.85
CA ARG A 18 -10.54 4.81 11.11
C ARG A 18 -9.49 3.72 11.22
N PRO A 19 -9.82 2.44 10.96
CA PRO A 19 -8.85 1.34 11.09
C PRO A 19 -7.63 1.45 10.17
N THR A 20 -7.77 2.07 8.99
CA THR A 20 -6.65 2.28 8.05
C THR A 20 -5.89 3.58 8.30
N GLY A 21 -6.21 4.32 9.38
CA GLY A 21 -5.50 5.54 9.73
C GLY A 21 -5.83 6.77 8.89
N LEU A 22 -6.88 6.75 8.08
CA LEU A 22 -7.28 7.88 7.21
C LEU A 22 -8.02 9.00 7.95
N ALA A 23 -8.44 8.81 9.21
CA ALA A 23 -9.22 9.81 9.94
C ALA A 23 -8.54 11.19 10.02
N PRO A 24 -7.23 11.31 10.33
CA PRO A 24 -6.56 12.62 10.35
C PRO A 24 -6.51 13.30 8.98
N PHE A 25 -6.41 12.53 7.90
CA PHE A 25 -6.47 13.06 6.55
C PHE A 25 -7.88 13.57 6.22
N ALA A 26 -8.92 12.83 6.61
CA ALA A 26 -10.32 13.22 6.42
C ALA A 26 -10.70 14.49 7.20
N GLU A 27 -10.20 14.64 8.42
CA GLU A 27 -10.41 15.86 9.22
C GLU A 27 -9.79 17.10 8.58
N ARG A 28 -8.63 16.94 7.95
CA ARG A 28 -7.89 18.05 7.33
C ARG A 28 -8.33 18.35 5.89
N PHE A 29 -8.74 17.32 5.15
CA PHE A 29 -9.08 17.40 3.72
C PHE A 29 -10.41 16.67 3.44
N PRO A 30 -11.53 17.10 4.02
CA PRO A 30 -12.80 16.36 3.95
C PRO A 30 -13.31 16.15 2.52
N ASP A 31 -13.03 17.08 1.61
CA ASP A 31 -13.45 17.00 0.21
C ASP A 31 -12.58 16.06 -0.64
N ARG A 32 -11.53 15.46 -0.05
CA ARG A 32 -10.59 14.57 -0.71
C ARG A 32 -10.58 13.16 -0.13
N VAL A 33 -11.64 12.77 0.58
CA VAL A 33 -11.80 11.43 1.14
C VAL A 33 -13.13 10.84 0.72
N TYR A 34 -13.08 9.61 0.24
CA TYR A 34 -14.26 8.87 -0.21
C TYR A 34 -14.33 7.51 0.49
N ASP A 35 -15.32 7.31 1.33
CA ASP A 35 -15.66 6.00 1.89
C ASP A 35 -16.83 5.42 1.09
N VAL A 36 -16.57 4.38 0.34
CA VAL A 36 -17.56 3.77 -0.56
C VAL A 36 -18.42 2.68 0.11
N GLY A 37 -18.29 2.52 1.43
CA GLY A 37 -18.89 1.39 2.13
C GLY A 37 -18.18 0.07 1.84
N ILE A 38 -18.80 -1.06 2.16
CA ILE A 38 -18.21 -2.41 1.93
C ILE A 38 -18.31 -2.77 0.44
N ALA A 39 -17.49 -2.10 -0.39
CA ALA A 39 -17.52 -2.22 -1.84
C ALA A 39 -16.14 -2.02 -2.46
N GLU A 40 -15.21 -2.95 -2.20
CA GLU A 40 -13.82 -2.87 -2.61
C GLU A 40 -13.67 -2.77 -4.13
N GLN A 41 -14.49 -3.50 -4.89
CA GLN A 41 -14.51 -3.43 -6.35
C GLN A 41 -14.85 -2.01 -6.83
N HIS A 42 -15.85 -1.39 -6.21
CA HIS A 42 -16.25 -0.02 -6.54
C HIS A 42 -15.14 0.98 -6.19
N ALA A 43 -14.48 0.81 -5.05
CA ALA A 43 -13.34 1.66 -4.66
C ALA A 43 -12.25 1.64 -5.74
N VAL A 44 -11.87 0.45 -6.22
CA VAL A 44 -10.80 0.30 -7.21
C VAL A 44 -11.21 0.80 -8.59
N ALA A 45 -12.41 0.43 -9.07
CA ALA A 45 -12.90 0.92 -10.36
C ALA A 45 -13.06 2.44 -10.38
N SER A 46 -13.58 3.03 -9.29
CA SER A 46 -13.67 4.49 -9.14
C SER A 46 -12.29 5.15 -9.09
N ALA A 47 -11.32 4.54 -8.40
CA ALA A 47 -9.95 5.04 -8.36
C ALA A 47 -9.33 5.10 -9.77
N ALA A 48 -9.53 4.07 -10.60
CA ALA A 48 -9.08 4.11 -11.99
C ALA A 48 -9.70 5.28 -12.76
N GLY A 49 -11.01 5.50 -12.63
CA GLY A 49 -11.70 6.62 -13.26
C GLY A 49 -11.20 7.99 -12.80
N LEU A 50 -10.92 8.14 -11.50
CA LEU A 50 -10.37 9.37 -10.93
C LEU A 50 -8.93 9.63 -11.39
N ALA A 51 -8.12 8.57 -11.53
CA ALA A 51 -6.78 8.66 -12.09
C ALA A 51 -6.80 9.14 -13.55
N PHE A 52 -7.75 8.64 -14.37
CA PHE A 52 -7.95 9.15 -15.73
C PHE A 52 -8.41 10.61 -15.75
N GLY A 53 -9.06 11.08 -14.68
CA GLY A 53 -9.42 12.48 -14.48
C GLY A 53 -8.26 13.38 -14.00
N GLY A 54 -7.05 12.85 -13.84
CA GLY A 54 -5.85 13.60 -13.41
C GLY A 54 -5.68 13.71 -11.91
N LEU A 55 -6.39 12.91 -11.11
CA LEU A 55 -6.16 12.78 -9.68
C LEU A 55 -5.21 11.61 -9.39
N HIS A 56 -4.64 11.57 -8.19
CA HIS A 56 -3.86 10.44 -7.71
C HIS A 56 -4.57 9.75 -6.52
N PRO A 57 -5.36 8.70 -6.76
CA PRO A 57 -6.05 8.00 -5.70
C PRO A 57 -5.11 7.14 -4.85
N VAL A 58 -5.25 7.24 -3.53
CA VAL A 58 -4.66 6.35 -2.53
C VAL A 58 -5.79 5.53 -1.92
N VAL A 59 -5.84 4.25 -2.25
CA VAL A 59 -6.89 3.32 -1.82
C VAL A 59 -6.40 2.51 -0.63
N ALA A 60 -6.92 2.79 0.56
CA ALA A 60 -6.54 2.12 1.80
C ALA A 60 -7.54 1.02 2.17
N LEU A 61 -7.08 -0.22 2.18
CA LEU A 61 -7.85 -1.43 2.44
C LEU A 61 -7.09 -2.36 3.39
N TYR A 62 -7.80 -3.33 3.98
CA TYR A 62 -7.10 -4.48 4.56
C TYR A 62 -6.56 -5.40 3.46
N ALA A 63 -5.36 -5.91 3.65
CA ALA A 63 -4.68 -6.75 2.66
C ALA A 63 -5.53 -7.96 2.22
N THR A 64 -6.25 -8.59 3.15
CA THR A 64 -7.16 -9.71 2.83
C THR A 64 -8.29 -9.30 1.89
N PHE A 65 -8.79 -8.06 1.99
CA PHE A 65 -9.93 -7.59 1.19
C PHE A 65 -9.53 -7.11 -0.21
N MET A 66 -8.24 -6.90 -0.47
CA MET A 66 -7.75 -6.63 -1.82
C MET A 66 -8.16 -7.76 -2.81
N GLY A 67 -8.23 -9.01 -2.35
CA GLY A 67 -8.69 -10.12 -3.17
C GLY A 67 -10.10 -9.97 -3.74
N ARG A 68 -10.96 -9.17 -3.11
CA ARG A 68 -12.32 -8.89 -3.60
C ARG A 68 -12.33 -7.97 -4.82
N ALA A 69 -11.29 -7.17 -5.00
CA ALA A 69 -11.15 -6.20 -6.09
C ALA A 69 -10.01 -6.55 -7.05
N PHE A 70 -9.52 -7.79 -7.03
CA PHE A 70 -8.36 -8.20 -7.82
C PHE A 70 -8.56 -7.98 -9.32
N ASP A 71 -9.74 -8.32 -9.84
CA ASP A 71 -10.07 -8.12 -11.25
C ASP A 71 -10.00 -6.64 -11.64
N GLN A 72 -10.50 -5.74 -10.80
CA GLN A 72 -10.45 -4.30 -11.04
C GLN A 72 -9.02 -3.75 -10.97
N VAL A 73 -8.18 -4.28 -10.09
CA VAL A 73 -6.74 -3.92 -10.06
C VAL A 73 -6.07 -4.31 -11.37
N LEU A 74 -6.35 -5.52 -11.87
CA LEU A 74 -5.77 -6.03 -13.11
C LEU A 74 -6.32 -5.30 -14.34
N MET A 75 -7.65 -5.26 -14.47
CA MET A 75 -8.32 -4.84 -15.69
C MET A 75 -8.53 -3.32 -15.78
N ASP A 76 -8.92 -2.67 -14.67
CA ASP A 76 -9.24 -1.25 -14.70
C ASP A 76 -8.01 -0.37 -14.41
N VAL A 77 -7.10 -0.83 -13.54
CA VAL A 77 -5.93 -0.04 -13.13
C VAL A 77 -4.70 -0.41 -13.96
N ALA A 78 -4.23 -1.65 -13.88
CA ALA A 78 -2.94 -2.03 -14.44
C ALA A 78 -2.95 -2.06 -15.96
N LEU A 79 -3.96 -2.66 -16.59
CA LEU A 79 -4.08 -2.74 -18.05
C LEU A 79 -4.12 -1.35 -18.69
N HIS A 80 -4.74 -0.38 -18.02
CA HIS A 80 -4.84 1.01 -18.47
C HIS A 80 -3.71 1.91 -17.93
N ARG A 81 -2.76 1.35 -17.18
CA ARG A 81 -1.64 2.09 -16.62
C ARG A 81 -2.07 3.30 -15.77
N ALA A 82 -3.16 3.14 -15.00
CA ALA A 82 -3.64 4.19 -14.12
C ALA A 82 -2.73 4.32 -12.89
N GLY A 83 -2.34 5.54 -12.54
CA GLY A 83 -1.56 5.86 -11.34
C GLY A 83 -2.42 5.77 -10.09
N VAL A 84 -2.49 4.60 -9.48
CA VAL A 84 -3.23 4.35 -8.24
C VAL A 84 -2.31 3.73 -7.20
N THR A 85 -2.29 4.29 -5.99
CA THR A 85 -1.54 3.74 -4.87
C THR A 85 -2.47 2.96 -3.95
N PHE A 86 -2.19 1.68 -3.75
CA PHE A 86 -2.89 0.82 -2.79
C PHE A 86 -2.10 0.74 -1.48
N VAL A 87 -2.76 1.03 -0.36
CA VAL A 87 -2.20 0.91 0.98
C VAL A 87 -2.90 -0.25 1.68
N LEU A 88 -2.16 -1.34 1.88
CA LEU A 88 -2.69 -2.59 2.41
C LEU A 88 -2.28 -2.77 3.87
N ASP A 89 -3.18 -2.41 4.76
CA ASP A 89 -3.06 -2.65 6.19
C ASP A 89 -3.35 -4.13 6.51
N ARG A 90 -2.81 -4.65 7.58
CA ARG A 90 -2.99 -6.03 8.06
C ARG A 90 -2.45 -7.09 7.09
N ALA A 91 -1.36 -6.80 6.42
CA ALA A 91 -0.62 -7.81 5.66
C ALA A 91 -0.03 -8.86 6.62
N GLY A 92 -0.09 -10.13 6.24
CA GLY A 92 0.37 -11.22 7.07
C GLY A 92 -0.68 -11.71 8.09
N VAL A 93 -0.20 -12.30 9.18
CA VAL A 93 -1.05 -12.85 10.24
C VAL A 93 -1.53 -11.75 11.18
N THR A 94 -2.83 -11.67 11.45
CA THR A 94 -3.46 -10.62 12.23
C THR A 94 -3.84 -11.05 13.67
N GLY A 95 -3.55 -12.30 14.05
CA GLY A 95 -3.83 -12.83 15.38
C GLY A 95 -5.34 -12.95 15.68
N PRO A 96 -5.88 -12.24 16.68
CA PRO A 96 -7.24 -12.41 17.15
C PRO A 96 -8.34 -12.05 16.14
N ASP A 97 -8.02 -11.36 15.06
CA ASP A 97 -9.00 -11.05 14.00
C ASP A 97 -9.44 -12.30 13.23
N GLY A 98 -8.68 -13.40 13.34
CA GLY A 98 -9.00 -14.70 12.76
C GLY A 98 -8.59 -14.87 11.30
N PRO A 99 -8.75 -16.09 10.74
CA PRO A 99 -8.21 -16.45 9.42
C PRO A 99 -8.75 -15.60 8.26
N SER A 100 -10.00 -15.13 8.36
CA SER A 100 -10.62 -14.29 7.32
C SER A 100 -9.96 -12.93 7.16
N HIS A 101 -9.19 -12.48 8.17
CA HIS A 101 -8.52 -11.19 8.18
C HIS A 101 -7.00 -11.28 7.96
N HIS A 102 -6.45 -12.50 7.83
CA HIS A 102 -5.04 -12.68 7.52
C HIS A 102 -4.74 -12.25 6.08
N GLY A 103 -3.88 -11.25 5.91
CA GLY A 103 -3.44 -10.73 4.61
C GLY A 103 -2.32 -11.58 4.01
N MET A 104 -2.57 -12.86 3.74
CA MET A 104 -1.54 -13.82 3.29
C MET A 104 -1.47 -13.97 1.77
N TRP A 105 -2.51 -13.54 1.05
CA TRP A 105 -2.68 -13.83 -0.38
C TRP A 105 -2.21 -12.69 -1.29
N ASP A 106 -2.07 -11.49 -0.74
CA ASP A 106 -1.80 -10.26 -1.47
C ASP A 106 -0.56 -10.36 -2.37
N LEU A 107 0.59 -10.81 -1.84
CA LEU A 107 1.80 -10.95 -2.63
C LEU A 107 1.62 -11.95 -3.79
N ALA A 108 1.01 -13.12 -3.51
CA ALA A 108 0.82 -14.14 -4.54
C ALA A 108 -0.12 -13.66 -5.68
N MET A 109 -1.18 -12.94 -5.34
CA MET A 109 -2.12 -12.39 -6.33
C MET A 109 -1.51 -11.21 -7.10
N LEU A 110 -0.84 -10.30 -6.40
CA LEU A 110 -0.38 -9.06 -7.03
C LEU A 110 0.85 -9.25 -7.92
N GLN A 111 1.64 -10.31 -7.73
CA GLN A 111 2.79 -10.61 -8.59
C GLN A 111 2.45 -10.81 -10.07
N ILE A 112 1.22 -11.20 -10.38
CA ILE A 112 0.79 -11.39 -11.78
C ILE A 112 0.25 -10.10 -12.42
N VAL A 113 0.09 -9.03 -11.66
CA VAL A 113 -0.40 -7.73 -12.15
C VAL A 113 0.71 -7.01 -12.90
N PRO A 114 0.51 -6.65 -14.19
CA PRO A 114 1.54 -5.99 -14.97
C PRO A 114 1.96 -4.63 -14.38
N HIS A 115 3.26 -4.35 -14.42
CA HIS A 115 3.87 -3.07 -14.01
C HIS A 115 3.67 -2.68 -12.54
N ILE A 116 3.07 -3.55 -11.72
CA ILE A 116 2.87 -3.26 -10.31
C ILE A 116 4.21 -3.11 -9.57
N ARG A 117 4.26 -2.16 -8.66
CA ARG A 117 5.39 -2.00 -7.73
C ARG A 117 4.90 -2.25 -6.33
N ILE A 118 5.56 -3.14 -5.58
CA ILE A 118 5.14 -3.54 -4.24
C ILE A 118 6.25 -3.20 -3.25
N ALA A 119 5.92 -2.37 -2.25
CA ALA A 119 6.77 -2.06 -1.13
C ALA A 119 6.26 -2.73 0.15
N ALA A 120 7.18 -3.27 0.94
CA ALA A 120 6.93 -3.82 2.27
C ALA A 120 7.89 -3.17 3.27
N PRO A 121 7.62 -1.94 3.70
CA PRO A 121 8.51 -1.18 4.57
C PRO A 121 8.65 -1.85 5.94
N ARG A 122 9.87 -1.87 6.49
CA ARG A 122 10.19 -2.48 7.78
C ARG A 122 9.86 -1.62 8.98
N ASP A 123 9.76 -0.30 8.79
CA ASP A 123 9.55 0.68 9.86
C ASP A 123 8.79 1.91 9.35
N GLY A 124 8.45 2.84 10.25
CA GLY A 124 7.67 4.03 9.93
C GLY A 124 8.40 5.00 8.99
N ALA A 125 9.71 5.12 9.08
CA ALA A 125 10.50 5.98 8.20
C ALA A 125 10.46 5.45 6.75
N ARG A 126 10.62 4.13 6.60
CA ARG A 126 10.51 3.47 5.28
C ARG A 126 9.09 3.47 4.73
N LEU A 127 8.08 3.41 5.61
CA LEU A 127 6.67 3.55 5.20
C LEU A 127 6.39 4.95 4.62
N GLN A 128 6.88 5.99 5.29
CA GLN A 128 6.72 7.36 4.80
C GLN A 128 7.43 7.57 3.45
N GLU A 129 8.64 7.06 3.31
CA GLU A 129 9.40 7.11 2.07
C GLU A 129 8.68 6.37 0.94
N ALA A 130 8.22 5.13 1.19
CA ALA A 130 7.48 4.35 0.21
C ALA A 130 6.20 5.07 -0.26
N LEU A 131 5.49 5.76 0.65
CA LEU A 131 4.32 6.54 0.27
C LEU A 131 4.70 7.77 -0.58
N ASP A 132 5.76 8.48 -0.20
CA ASP A 132 6.22 9.65 -0.94
C ASP A 132 6.68 9.27 -2.37
N GLU A 133 7.30 8.10 -2.53
CA GLU A 133 7.68 7.56 -3.85
C GLU A 133 6.46 7.05 -4.64
N ALA A 134 5.56 6.31 -3.99
CA ALA A 134 4.40 5.69 -4.65
C ALA A 134 3.48 6.74 -5.30
N VAL A 135 3.23 7.86 -4.61
CA VAL A 135 2.36 8.92 -5.14
C VAL A 135 2.99 9.71 -6.31
N LEU A 136 4.23 9.46 -6.67
CA LEU A 136 4.89 10.03 -7.86
C LEU A 136 4.76 9.13 -9.10
N VAL A 137 4.19 7.95 -8.95
CA VAL A 137 4.02 6.99 -10.05
C VAL A 137 2.62 7.16 -10.66
N ASP A 138 2.54 7.89 -11.75
CA ASP A 138 1.27 8.25 -12.37
C ASP A 138 0.87 7.31 -13.55
N ASP A 139 1.71 6.31 -13.87
CA ASP A 139 1.52 5.43 -15.02
C ASP A 139 1.51 3.92 -14.69
N ALA A 140 1.38 3.58 -13.41
CA ALA A 140 1.34 2.19 -12.95
C ALA A 140 0.72 2.08 -11.54
N PRO A 141 0.12 0.93 -11.18
CA PRO A 141 -0.28 0.67 -9.80
C PRO A 141 0.93 0.53 -8.89
N THR A 142 0.83 1.11 -7.70
CA THR A 142 1.78 0.94 -6.61
C THR A 142 1.08 0.35 -5.39
N VAL A 143 1.79 -0.45 -4.61
CA VAL A 143 1.27 -1.09 -3.40
C VAL A 143 2.25 -0.89 -2.26
N ILE A 144 1.73 -0.49 -1.11
CA ILE A 144 2.45 -0.45 0.14
C ILE A 144 1.73 -1.37 1.11
N ARG A 145 2.42 -2.37 1.65
CA ARG A 145 1.84 -3.34 2.57
C ARG A 145 2.56 -3.36 3.91
N PHE A 146 1.81 -3.43 4.99
CA PHE A 146 2.35 -3.51 6.35
C PHE A 146 1.44 -4.32 7.27
N PRO A 147 1.99 -4.97 8.32
CA PRO A 147 1.22 -5.78 9.25
C PRO A 147 0.39 -4.92 10.21
N LYS A 148 -0.55 -5.58 10.90
CA LYS A 148 -1.24 -5.02 12.05
C LYS A 148 -0.28 -4.93 13.23
N GLY A 149 -0.21 -3.78 13.89
CA GLY A 149 0.59 -3.59 15.10
C GLY A 149 1.11 -2.17 15.24
N ASP A 150 1.91 -1.98 16.27
CA ASP A 150 2.62 -0.73 16.48
C ASP A 150 3.75 -0.58 15.46
N VAL A 151 4.09 0.67 15.17
CA VAL A 151 5.20 0.98 14.26
C VAL A 151 6.51 0.53 14.89
N ALA A 152 7.24 -0.33 14.19
CA ALA A 152 8.56 -0.78 14.64
C ALA A 152 9.54 0.41 14.77
N PRO A 153 10.46 0.38 15.75
CA PRO A 153 11.54 1.36 15.84
C PRO A 153 12.35 1.39 14.54
N GLU A 154 12.85 2.55 14.17
CA GLU A 154 13.73 2.68 13.03
C GLU A 154 15.02 1.87 13.26
N LEU A 155 15.32 1.00 12.31
CA LEU A 155 16.56 0.21 12.29
C LEU A 155 17.54 0.84 11.29
N PRO A 156 18.72 1.28 11.74
CA PRO A 156 19.71 1.83 10.84
C PRO A 156 20.21 0.74 9.87
N ALA A 157 20.21 1.05 8.59
CA ALA A 157 20.82 0.19 7.58
C ALA A 157 22.34 0.36 7.60
N ILE A 158 23.08 -0.75 7.42
CA ILE A 158 24.54 -0.72 7.18
C ILE A 158 24.80 -0.13 5.77
N GLU A 159 23.96 -0.53 4.81
CA GLU A 159 24.06 -0.11 3.43
C GLU A 159 22.66 -0.13 2.79
N ARG A 160 22.38 0.78 1.88
CA ARG A 160 21.19 0.76 1.05
C ARG A 160 21.59 0.39 -0.37
N LEU A 161 21.04 -0.71 -0.85
CA LEU A 161 21.18 -1.14 -2.23
C LEU A 161 20.18 -0.42 -3.13
N HIS A 162 20.36 -0.56 -4.45
CA HIS A 162 19.37 -0.09 -5.41
C HIS A 162 17.99 -0.73 -5.17
N ASP A 163 16.95 -0.04 -5.58
CA ASP A 163 15.54 -0.50 -5.50
C ASP A 163 14.98 -0.66 -4.06
N GLY A 164 15.54 0.07 -3.09
CA GLY A 164 14.95 0.15 -1.75
C GLY A 164 15.22 -1.06 -0.86
N VAL A 165 16.24 -1.86 -1.18
CA VAL A 165 16.71 -2.97 -0.33
C VAL A 165 17.77 -2.47 0.62
N ASP A 166 17.58 -2.72 1.92
CA ASP A 166 18.53 -2.34 2.97
C ASP A 166 19.28 -3.58 3.50
N VAL A 167 20.58 -3.45 3.64
CA VAL A 167 21.41 -4.43 4.37
C VAL A 167 21.42 -4.05 5.85
N LEU A 168 20.90 -4.93 6.70
CA LEU A 168 20.79 -4.68 8.15
C LEU A 168 21.91 -5.36 8.95
N ALA A 169 22.41 -6.48 8.48
CA ALA A 169 23.49 -7.21 9.12
C ALA A 169 24.39 -7.92 8.09
N ARG A 170 25.64 -8.10 8.44
CA ARG A 170 26.58 -8.96 7.72
C ARG A 170 27.11 -10.00 8.69
N GLY A 171 27.16 -11.26 8.25
CA GLY A 171 27.79 -12.36 8.99
C GLY A 171 29.31 -12.38 8.81
N GLU A 172 29.97 -13.23 9.58
CA GLU A 172 31.42 -13.49 9.43
C GLU A 172 31.71 -14.35 8.16
N SER A 173 30.74 -15.11 7.70
CA SER A 173 30.76 -15.86 6.44
C SER A 173 29.57 -15.48 5.55
N GLU A 174 29.73 -15.69 4.23
CA GLU A 174 28.69 -15.37 3.24
C GLU A 174 27.97 -16.63 2.71
N ASP A 175 27.85 -17.66 3.56
CA ASP A 175 27.26 -18.95 3.17
C ASP A 175 25.73 -18.91 3.05
N VAL A 176 25.07 -17.96 3.73
CA VAL A 176 23.60 -17.83 3.77
C VAL A 176 23.19 -16.37 3.61
N LEU A 177 22.25 -16.13 2.68
CA LEU A 177 21.55 -14.85 2.54
C LEU A 177 20.15 -14.95 3.15
N LEU A 178 19.86 -14.10 4.14
CA LEU A 178 18.52 -13.96 4.70
C LEU A 178 17.86 -12.71 4.13
N VAL A 179 16.71 -12.89 3.48
CA VAL A 179 15.91 -11.78 2.91
C VAL A 179 14.61 -11.68 3.68
N GLY A 180 14.45 -10.60 4.46
CA GLY A 180 13.21 -10.27 5.15
C GLY A 180 12.33 -9.33 4.31
N ILE A 181 11.01 -9.50 4.38
CA ILE A 181 10.04 -8.65 3.70
C ILE A 181 9.08 -8.08 4.75
N GLY A 182 9.18 -6.78 4.99
CA GLY A 182 8.44 -6.08 6.03
C GLY A 182 9.18 -6.04 7.39
N PRO A 183 8.49 -5.63 8.47
CA PRO A 183 9.03 -5.57 9.82
C PRO A 183 9.20 -6.94 10.46
#